data_802b739ecc67c5cf689407a666765e49
#
_entry.id   802b739ecc67c5cf689407a666765e49
#
_cell.length_a   1.000
_cell.length_b   1.000
_cell.length_c   1.000
_cell.angle_alpha   90.00
_cell.angle_beta   90.00
_cell.angle_gamma   90.00
#
_symmetry.space_group_name_H-M   'P 1'
#
loop_
_entity.id
_entity.type
_entity.pdbx_description
1 polymer ?
#
loop_
_entity_poly.entity_id
_entity_poly.type
_entity_poly.pdbx_seq_one_letter_code
_entity_poly.pdbx_strand_id
1 'polypeptide(L)'
;MGVDLRRRNSSLLSHIFTRMLLIRHGQSEFNVAFAATRIDPGIRDPDLTAEGRRQAVAAAAELALLCSQGREIRRMISSPYTRALQTATILAEALGIAEVTVDPLVRERAAFHCDVGAPPALLKQRFPAYRFDHLDDPWWHDHIAHGTEESEEALDRRAAAFRAAMARDPDWPHVVVVTHWGFIRAMTGGYRSANCEIIPVSLAPA
;
A
#
# COMPACT_ATOMS: atom_id res chain seq x y z
N MET A 1 11.50 -42.31 2.91
CA MET A 1 11.00 -41.30 1.97
C MET A 1 11.23 -39.92 2.60
N GLY A 2 12.39 -39.29 2.34
CA GLY A 2 12.69 -37.94 2.80
C GLY A 2 12.04 -36.93 1.87
N VAL A 3 11.00 -36.24 2.34
CA VAL A 3 10.37 -35.16 1.62
C VAL A 3 11.36 -33.99 1.62
N ASP A 4 11.83 -33.62 0.42
CA ASP A 4 12.83 -32.57 0.21
C ASP A 4 12.25 -31.17 0.54
N LEU A 5 12.35 -30.79 1.81
CA LEU A 5 11.94 -29.49 2.34
C LEU A 5 12.71 -28.31 1.68
N ARG A 6 13.85 -28.57 1.05
CA ARG A 6 14.65 -27.54 0.36
C ARG A 6 14.03 -27.12 -0.98
N ARG A 7 13.35 -28.02 -1.69
CA ARG A 7 12.68 -27.70 -2.96
C ARG A 7 11.40 -26.87 -2.78
N ARG A 8 10.68 -27.01 -1.66
CA ARG A 8 9.50 -26.19 -1.38
C ARG A 8 9.88 -24.74 -1.02
N ASN A 9 10.98 -24.53 -0.30
CA ASN A 9 11.46 -23.18 0.00
C ASN A 9 12.02 -22.44 -1.23
N SER A 10 12.67 -23.13 -2.17
CA SER A 10 13.23 -22.48 -3.36
C SER A 10 12.15 -21.98 -4.32
N SER A 11 11.01 -22.67 -4.45
CA SER A 11 9.90 -22.22 -5.31
C SER A 11 9.14 -21.03 -4.70
N LEU A 12 8.91 -21.02 -3.38
CA LEU A 12 8.29 -19.90 -2.67
C LEU A 12 9.16 -18.64 -2.70
N LEU A 13 10.47 -18.78 -2.50
CA LEU A 13 11.42 -17.69 -2.61
C LEU A 13 11.46 -17.16 -4.06
N SER A 14 11.53 -18.02 -5.08
CA SER A 14 11.55 -17.56 -6.48
C SER A 14 10.32 -16.71 -6.83
N HIS A 15 9.16 -17.00 -6.26
CA HIS A 15 7.94 -16.23 -6.47
C HIS A 15 7.98 -14.82 -5.85
N ILE A 16 8.67 -14.64 -4.72
CA ILE A 16 8.82 -13.31 -4.10
C ILE A 16 9.80 -12.45 -4.89
N PHE A 17 10.84 -13.05 -5.49
CA PHE A 17 11.92 -12.33 -6.18
C PHE A 17 11.52 -11.74 -7.54
N THR A 18 10.47 -12.24 -8.17
CA THR A 18 10.02 -11.84 -9.51
C THR A 18 8.65 -11.17 -9.54
N ARG A 19 8.17 -10.68 -8.38
CA ARG A 19 6.83 -10.08 -8.25
C ARG A 19 6.88 -8.72 -7.58
N MET A 20 5.98 -7.83 -7.98
CA MET A 20 5.70 -6.61 -7.25
C MET A 20 5.20 -6.94 -5.83
N LEU A 21 5.60 -6.16 -4.84
CA LEU A 21 5.16 -6.34 -3.46
C LEU A 21 4.13 -5.27 -3.10
N LEU A 22 2.93 -5.69 -2.73
CA LEU A 22 1.94 -4.82 -2.10
C LEU A 22 2.08 -4.90 -0.59
N ILE A 23 1.99 -3.76 0.09
CA ILE A 23 2.02 -3.69 1.56
C ILE A 23 0.84 -2.86 2.00
N ARG A 24 -0.01 -3.43 2.86
CA ARG A 24 -1.04 -2.64 3.52
C ARG A 24 -0.40 -1.71 4.53
N HIS A 25 -0.86 -0.47 4.63
CA HIS A 25 -0.40 0.45 5.68
C HIS A 25 -0.49 -0.15 7.08
N GLY A 26 0.33 0.32 8.02
CA GLY A 26 0.29 -0.07 9.43
C GLY A 26 -1.03 0.30 10.11
N GLN A 27 -1.29 -0.24 11.29
CA GLN A 27 -2.49 0.07 12.06
C GLN A 27 -2.65 1.59 12.23
N SER A 28 -3.83 2.12 11.86
CA SER A 28 -4.19 3.53 12.02
C SER A 28 -5.15 3.74 13.19
N GLU A 29 -5.32 4.98 13.62
CA GLU A 29 -6.31 5.37 14.64
C GLU A 29 -7.72 4.92 14.27
N PHE A 30 -8.10 5.03 12.98
CA PHE A 30 -9.36 4.50 12.48
C PHE A 30 -9.47 2.99 12.69
N ASN A 31 -8.42 2.21 12.41
CA ASN A 31 -8.47 0.76 12.56
C ASN A 31 -8.79 0.35 14.01
N VAL A 32 -8.23 1.04 14.99
CA VAL A 32 -8.48 0.78 16.42
C VAL A 32 -9.92 1.13 16.78
N ALA A 33 -10.35 2.34 16.44
CA ALA A 33 -11.69 2.82 16.80
C ALA A 33 -12.80 1.98 16.13
N PHE A 34 -12.64 1.69 14.84
CA PHE A 34 -13.58 0.87 14.08
C PHE A 34 -13.62 -0.60 14.55
N ALA A 35 -12.48 -1.17 14.94
CA ALA A 35 -12.44 -2.54 15.47
C ALA A 35 -13.24 -2.69 16.78
N ALA A 36 -13.26 -1.65 17.60
CA ALA A 36 -13.95 -1.65 18.88
C ALA A 36 -15.49 -1.58 18.74
N THR A 37 -16.00 -0.85 17.77
CA THR A 37 -17.43 -0.53 17.69
C THR A 37 -18.11 -0.98 16.40
N ARG A 38 -17.36 -1.18 15.31
CA ARG A 38 -17.85 -1.38 13.94
C ARG A 38 -18.67 -0.19 13.39
N ILE A 39 -18.59 0.96 14.06
CA ILE A 39 -19.19 2.22 13.63
C ILE A 39 -18.07 3.14 13.17
N ASP A 40 -18.31 3.88 12.09
CA ASP A 40 -17.36 4.86 11.60
C ASP A 40 -17.12 5.95 12.66
N PRO A 41 -15.88 6.11 13.16
CA PRO A 41 -15.57 7.08 14.20
C PRO A 41 -15.49 8.53 13.71
N GLY A 42 -15.70 8.80 12.40
CA GLY A 42 -15.60 10.13 11.82
C GLY A 42 -14.17 10.69 11.68
N ILE A 43 -13.13 9.87 11.86
CA ILE A 43 -11.73 10.30 11.78
C ILE A 43 -11.32 10.42 10.31
N ARG A 44 -10.97 11.64 9.88
CA ARG A 44 -10.48 11.91 8.52
C ARG A 44 -8.97 11.73 8.43
N ASP A 45 -8.51 11.11 7.36
CA ASP A 45 -7.09 10.89 7.02
C ASP A 45 -6.22 10.53 8.25
N PRO A 46 -6.54 9.45 8.99
CA PRO A 46 -5.94 9.13 10.28
C PRO A 46 -4.45 8.83 10.21
N ASP A 47 -3.76 9.14 11.29
CA ASP A 47 -2.36 8.77 11.52
C ASP A 47 -2.20 7.29 11.86
N LEU A 48 -0.96 6.79 11.75
CA LEU A 48 -0.57 5.51 12.33
C LEU A 48 -0.56 5.58 13.85
N THR A 49 -1.03 4.52 14.50
CA THR A 49 -0.82 4.33 15.95
C THR A 49 0.65 4.00 16.23
N ALA A 50 1.04 3.99 17.51
CA ALA A 50 2.36 3.50 17.91
C ALA A 50 2.56 2.04 17.49
N GLU A 51 1.50 1.22 17.51
CA GLU A 51 1.52 -0.16 17.01
C GLU A 51 1.73 -0.19 15.50
N GLY A 52 1.00 0.65 14.73
CA GLY A 52 1.17 0.72 13.29
C GLY A 52 2.60 1.10 12.87
N ARG A 53 3.26 1.98 13.63
CA ARG A 53 4.68 2.31 13.41
C ARG A 53 5.59 1.11 13.71
N ARG A 54 5.34 0.35 14.78
CA ARG A 54 6.09 -0.89 15.07
C ARG A 54 5.91 -1.94 13.98
N GLN A 55 4.69 -2.09 13.46
CA GLN A 55 4.40 -2.98 12.33
C GLN A 55 5.18 -2.57 11.08
N ALA A 56 5.25 -1.27 10.78
CA ALA A 56 6.04 -0.77 9.64
C ALA A 56 7.55 -1.03 9.82
N VAL A 57 8.08 -0.88 11.02
CA VAL A 57 9.48 -1.22 11.32
C VAL A 57 9.74 -2.72 11.16
N ALA A 58 8.81 -3.57 11.60
CA ALA A 58 8.94 -5.02 11.42
C ALA A 58 8.90 -5.42 9.93
N ALA A 59 7.99 -4.83 9.14
CA ALA A 59 7.94 -5.04 7.69
C ALA A 59 9.22 -4.54 7.00
N ALA A 60 9.79 -3.43 7.44
CA ALA A 60 11.07 -2.94 6.94
C ALA A 60 12.20 -3.94 7.17
N ALA A 61 12.26 -4.55 8.36
CA ALA A 61 13.25 -5.58 8.67
C ALA A 61 13.07 -6.84 7.80
N GLU A 62 11.82 -7.24 7.52
CA GLU A 62 11.51 -8.36 6.62
C GLU A 62 11.96 -8.05 5.18
N LEU A 63 11.68 -6.84 4.66
CA LEU A 63 12.14 -6.41 3.35
C LEU A 63 13.68 -6.36 3.28
N ALA A 64 14.35 -5.85 4.32
CA ALA A 64 15.81 -5.81 4.39
C ALA A 64 16.42 -7.23 4.38
N LEU A 65 15.78 -8.18 5.05
CA LEU A 65 16.17 -9.60 4.99
C LEU A 65 16.00 -10.17 3.57
N LEU A 66 14.89 -9.88 2.88
CA LEU A 66 14.72 -10.27 1.48
C LEU A 66 15.80 -9.65 0.59
N CYS A 67 16.16 -8.38 0.81
CA CYS A 67 17.23 -7.72 0.07
C CYS A 67 18.59 -8.38 0.31
N SER A 68 18.90 -8.79 1.55
CA SER A 68 20.14 -9.53 1.86
C SER A 68 20.22 -10.91 1.20
N GLN A 69 19.07 -11.46 0.80
CA GLN A 69 18.92 -12.72 0.07
C GLN A 69 18.93 -12.53 -1.46
N GLY A 70 19.16 -11.31 -1.95
CA GLY A 70 19.28 -10.98 -3.37
C GLY A 70 18.00 -10.37 -3.99
N ARG A 71 16.96 -10.04 -3.18
CA ARG A 71 15.82 -9.29 -3.66
C ARG A 71 16.24 -7.84 -3.94
N GLU A 72 16.04 -7.37 -5.17
CA GLU A 72 16.20 -5.96 -5.47
C GLU A 72 14.88 -5.21 -5.28
N ILE A 73 14.91 -4.09 -4.56
CA ILE A 73 13.84 -3.10 -4.47
C ILE A 73 14.42 -1.80 -5.01
N ARG A 74 13.89 -1.32 -6.13
CA ARG A 74 14.41 -0.15 -6.85
C ARG A 74 13.56 1.08 -6.63
N ARG A 75 12.25 0.89 -6.39
CA ARG A 75 11.29 1.98 -6.30
C ARG A 75 10.17 1.65 -5.32
N MET A 76 9.66 2.68 -4.69
CA MET A 76 8.47 2.59 -3.84
C MET A 76 7.38 3.52 -4.37
N ILE A 77 6.14 3.02 -4.37
CA ILE A 77 4.93 3.79 -4.66
C ILE A 77 4.09 3.82 -3.39
N SER A 78 3.49 4.96 -3.06
CA SER A 78 2.60 5.08 -1.91
C SER A 78 1.30 5.75 -2.30
N SER A 79 0.22 5.30 -1.69
CA SER A 79 -1.03 6.04 -1.63
C SER A 79 -0.83 7.40 -0.95
N PRO A 80 -1.56 8.46 -1.37
CA PRO A 80 -1.47 9.78 -0.74
C PRO A 80 -2.05 9.87 0.68
N TYR A 81 -2.79 8.87 1.17
CA TYR A 81 -3.29 8.90 2.55
C TYR A 81 -2.17 8.90 3.58
N THR A 82 -2.31 9.72 4.62
CA THR A 82 -1.32 9.92 5.69
C THR A 82 -0.79 8.60 6.25
N ARG A 83 -1.67 7.65 6.58
CA ARG A 83 -1.29 6.33 7.11
C ARG A 83 -0.38 5.52 6.16
N ALA A 84 -0.59 5.66 4.84
CA ALA A 84 0.25 5.00 3.85
C ALA A 84 1.59 5.73 3.68
N LEU A 85 1.58 7.06 3.63
CA LEU A 85 2.80 7.87 3.55
C LEU A 85 3.70 7.64 4.77
N GLN A 86 3.14 7.61 5.97
CA GLN A 86 3.90 7.31 7.19
C GLN A 86 4.52 5.90 7.17
N THR A 87 3.77 4.92 6.67
CA THR A 87 4.29 3.56 6.48
C THR A 87 5.43 3.57 5.46
N ALA A 88 5.21 4.19 4.30
CA ALA A 88 6.20 4.28 3.22
C ALA A 88 7.48 5.00 3.67
N THR A 89 7.36 6.06 4.48
CA THR A 89 8.52 6.78 5.03
C THR A 89 9.40 5.84 5.86
N ILE A 90 8.80 5.07 6.79
CA ILE A 90 9.53 4.14 7.64
C ILE A 90 10.24 3.07 6.79
N LEU A 91 9.54 2.51 5.78
CA LEU A 91 10.12 1.50 4.90
C LEU A 91 11.24 2.08 4.03
N ALA A 92 11.04 3.26 3.44
CA ALA A 92 12.00 3.91 2.55
C ALA A 92 13.30 4.29 3.28
N GLU A 93 13.18 4.87 4.48
CA GLU A 93 14.34 5.20 5.33
C GLU A 93 15.17 3.96 5.69
N ALA A 94 14.49 2.88 6.10
CA ALA A 94 15.18 1.64 6.50
C ALA A 94 15.87 0.93 5.32
N LEU A 95 15.33 1.06 4.10
CA LEU A 95 15.87 0.43 2.89
C LEU A 95 16.80 1.34 2.07
N GLY A 96 16.97 2.60 2.47
CA GLY A 96 17.75 3.57 1.73
C GLY A 96 17.14 3.96 0.37
N ILE A 97 15.81 3.88 0.24
CA ILE A 97 15.09 4.27 -0.98
C ILE A 97 14.93 5.80 -0.98
N ALA A 98 15.61 6.46 -1.91
CA ALA A 98 15.65 7.92 -1.96
C ALA A 98 14.34 8.55 -2.47
N GLU A 99 13.58 7.85 -3.31
CA GLU A 99 12.38 8.40 -3.93
C GLU A 99 11.17 7.47 -3.74
N VAL A 100 10.11 8.06 -3.17
CA VAL A 100 8.78 7.44 -3.09
C VAL A 100 7.83 8.21 -4.00
N THR A 101 7.29 7.53 -5.00
CA THR A 101 6.28 8.09 -5.90
C THR A 101 4.92 8.04 -5.20
N VAL A 102 4.24 9.16 -5.13
CA VAL A 102 2.86 9.23 -4.61
C VAL A 102 1.88 9.03 -5.76
N ASP A 103 0.99 8.02 -5.68
CA ASP A 103 0.06 7.69 -6.75
C ASP A 103 -1.37 7.51 -6.20
N PRO A 104 -2.34 8.36 -6.58
CA PRO A 104 -3.72 8.24 -6.15
C PRO A 104 -4.45 7.01 -6.70
N LEU A 105 -3.91 6.32 -7.72
CA LEU A 105 -4.48 5.07 -8.21
C LEU A 105 -4.45 3.96 -7.14
N VAL A 106 -3.48 3.99 -6.23
CA VAL A 106 -3.34 2.96 -5.18
C VAL A 106 -4.01 3.34 -3.86
N ARG A 107 -4.92 4.34 -3.87
CA ARG A 107 -5.69 4.75 -2.69
C ARG A 107 -6.72 3.68 -2.27
N GLU A 108 -7.26 3.83 -1.05
CA GLU A 108 -8.34 2.97 -0.56
C GLU A 108 -9.64 3.19 -1.35
N ARG A 109 -10.55 2.23 -1.28
CA ARG A 109 -11.94 2.40 -1.67
C ARG A 109 -12.60 3.41 -0.73
N ALA A 110 -13.16 4.46 -1.29
CA ALA A 110 -13.78 5.50 -0.48
C ALA A 110 -15.16 5.03 0.05
N ALA A 111 -15.23 4.75 1.35
CA ALA A 111 -16.42 4.27 2.03
C ALA A 111 -16.61 4.87 3.44
N PHE A 112 -15.55 5.27 4.10
CA PHE A 112 -15.56 5.78 5.47
C PHE A 112 -14.92 7.17 5.55
N HIS A 113 -15.15 7.90 6.64
CA HIS A 113 -14.51 9.21 6.84
C HIS A 113 -12.98 9.15 6.75
N CYS A 114 -12.36 8.03 7.10
CA CYS A 114 -10.91 7.85 6.96
C CYS A 114 -10.42 7.86 5.50
N ASP A 115 -11.33 7.80 4.54
CA ASP A 115 -11.06 7.85 3.10
C ASP A 115 -11.34 9.25 2.51
N VAL A 116 -11.53 10.26 3.35
CA VAL A 116 -11.42 11.67 3.01
C VAL A 116 -9.98 12.09 3.26
N GLY A 117 -9.26 12.40 2.17
CA GLY A 117 -7.83 12.69 2.24
C GLY A 117 -7.51 14.11 2.73
N ALA A 118 -6.24 14.37 2.95
CA ALA A 118 -5.74 15.73 3.19
C ALA A 118 -5.45 16.42 1.84
N PRO A 119 -5.70 17.74 1.71
CA PRO A 119 -5.34 18.51 0.52
C PRO A 119 -3.84 18.43 0.20
N PRO A 120 -3.44 18.51 -1.10
CA PRO A 120 -2.03 18.42 -1.49
C PRO A 120 -1.11 19.41 -0.77
N ALA A 121 -1.60 20.63 -0.52
CA ALA A 121 -0.85 21.66 0.21
C ALA A 121 -0.51 21.24 1.65
N LEU A 122 -1.44 20.56 2.34
CA LEU A 122 -1.21 20.06 3.70
C LEU A 122 -0.28 18.84 3.69
N LEU A 123 -0.44 17.94 2.71
CA LEU A 123 0.45 16.79 2.54
C LEU A 123 1.89 17.25 2.30
N LYS A 124 2.11 18.28 1.48
CA LYS A 124 3.43 18.89 1.22
C LYS A 124 4.09 19.43 2.49
N GLN A 125 3.30 20.03 3.38
CA GLN A 125 3.82 20.51 4.68
C GLN A 125 4.22 19.35 5.60
N ARG A 126 3.40 18.27 5.64
CA ARG A 126 3.63 17.11 6.51
C ARG A 126 4.73 16.17 6.01
N PHE A 127 4.89 16.07 4.69
CA PHE A 127 5.81 15.16 4.01
C PHE A 127 6.65 15.91 2.96
N PRO A 128 7.53 16.83 3.37
CA PRO A 128 8.27 17.70 2.44
C PRO A 128 9.23 16.96 1.50
N ALA A 129 9.58 15.72 1.82
CA ALA A 129 10.39 14.85 0.95
C ALA A 129 9.63 14.30 -0.27
N TYR A 130 8.29 14.38 -0.28
CA TYR A 130 7.46 13.82 -1.34
C TYR A 130 6.88 14.91 -2.24
N ARG A 131 6.55 14.53 -3.48
CA ARG A 131 5.93 15.42 -4.46
C ARG A 131 4.43 15.17 -4.51
N PHE A 132 3.65 16.27 -4.45
CA PHE A 132 2.18 16.24 -4.49
C PHE A 132 1.60 17.16 -5.57
N ASP A 133 2.44 17.87 -6.33
CA ASP A 133 2.01 18.91 -7.31
C ASP A 133 1.23 18.31 -8.50
N HIS A 134 1.28 17.00 -8.68
CA HIS A 134 0.54 16.24 -9.70
C HIS A 134 -0.82 15.73 -9.23
N LEU A 135 -1.16 15.92 -7.96
CA LEU A 135 -2.45 15.49 -7.43
C LEU A 135 -3.53 16.55 -7.70
N ASP A 136 -4.70 16.09 -8.09
CA ASP A 136 -5.91 16.92 -8.10
C ASP A 136 -6.27 17.37 -6.67
N ASP A 137 -7.16 18.35 -6.53
CA ASP A 137 -7.74 18.72 -5.24
C ASP A 137 -9.26 18.83 -5.38
N PRO A 138 -10.02 17.85 -4.86
CA PRO A 138 -9.57 16.66 -4.13
C PRO A 138 -9.03 15.53 -5.03
N TRP A 139 -7.97 14.83 -4.59
CA TRP A 139 -7.41 13.63 -5.24
C TRP A 139 -8.16 12.33 -4.85
N TRP A 140 -8.96 12.39 -3.80
CA TRP A 140 -9.81 11.26 -3.34
C TRP A 140 -11.21 11.32 -3.96
N HIS A 141 -11.94 10.21 -3.88
CA HIS A 141 -13.37 10.23 -4.19
C HIS A 141 -14.12 10.82 -2.99
N ASP A 142 -14.69 12.02 -3.16
CA ASP A 142 -15.36 12.72 -2.06
C ASP A 142 -16.79 12.19 -1.84
N HIS A 143 -16.87 10.97 -1.31
CA HIS A 143 -18.11 10.30 -1.01
C HIS A 143 -18.95 11.01 0.08
N ILE A 144 -18.32 11.79 0.92
CA ILE A 144 -19.03 12.58 1.95
C ILE A 144 -19.77 13.75 1.30
N ALA A 145 -19.12 14.48 0.39
CA ALA A 145 -19.77 15.58 -0.33
C ALA A 145 -20.79 15.09 -1.36
N HIS A 146 -20.54 13.97 -2.03
CA HIS A 146 -21.40 13.42 -3.07
C HIS A 146 -22.47 12.46 -2.55
N GLY A 147 -22.39 12.00 -1.30
CA GLY A 147 -23.34 11.06 -0.69
C GLY A 147 -23.26 9.63 -1.24
N THR A 148 -22.21 9.28 -1.98
CA THR A 148 -22.04 7.96 -2.61
C THR A 148 -20.64 7.42 -2.45
N GLU A 149 -20.52 6.20 -1.91
CA GLU A 149 -19.27 5.47 -1.83
C GLU A 149 -18.67 5.17 -3.22
N GLU A 150 -17.36 4.98 -3.31
CA GLU A 150 -16.73 4.42 -4.50
C GLU A 150 -17.23 2.98 -4.70
N SER A 151 -17.83 2.68 -5.86
CA SER A 151 -18.34 1.34 -6.13
C SER A 151 -17.19 0.32 -6.28
N GLU A 152 -17.50 -0.97 -6.08
CA GLU A 152 -16.50 -2.05 -6.30
C GLU A 152 -16.01 -2.04 -7.75
N GLU A 153 -16.89 -1.79 -8.74
CA GLU A 153 -16.50 -1.71 -10.15
C GLU A 153 -15.59 -0.50 -10.44
N ALA A 154 -15.76 0.61 -9.73
CA ALA A 154 -14.86 1.77 -9.86
C ALA A 154 -13.48 1.46 -9.29
N LEU A 155 -13.43 0.79 -8.14
CA LEU A 155 -12.20 0.28 -7.55
C LEU A 155 -11.50 -0.72 -8.49
N ASP A 156 -12.23 -1.67 -9.06
CA ASP A 156 -11.68 -2.68 -9.98
C ASP A 156 -11.13 -2.04 -11.25
N ARG A 157 -11.82 -1.04 -11.82
CA ARG A 157 -11.30 -0.27 -12.97
C ARG A 157 -10.00 0.46 -12.63
N ARG A 158 -9.90 1.04 -11.43
CA ARG A 158 -8.69 1.74 -10.95
C ARG A 158 -7.54 0.77 -10.72
N ALA A 159 -7.80 -0.38 -10.12
CA ALA A 159 -6.83 -1.45 -9.94
C ALA A 159 -6.32 -2.01 -11.29
N ALA A 160 -7.23 -2.20 -12.26
CA ALA A 160 -6.88 -2.62 -13.60
C ALA A 160 -6.03 -1.57 -14.34
N ALA A 161 -6.35 -0.27 -14.20
CA ALA A 161 -5.54 0.81 -14.77
C ALA A 161 -4.13 0.85 -14.19
N PHE A 162 -3.99 0.71 -12.86
CA PHE A 162 -2.69 0.59 -12.21
C PHE A 162 -1.92 -0.64 -12.69
N ARG A 163 -2.57 -1.81 -12.75
CA ARG A 163 -1.97 -3.05 -13.27
C ARG A 163 -1.46 -2.87 -14.69
N ALA A 164 -2.26 -2.26 -15.57
CA ALA A 164 -1.89 -2.01 -16.97
C ALA A 164 -0.74 -1.00 -17.11
N ALA A 165 -0.68 0.01 -16.25
CA ALA A 165 0.44 0.96 -16.20
C ALA A 165 1.73 0.27 -15.76
N MET A 166 1.67 -0.50 -14.68
CA MET A 166 2.82 -1.24 -14.15
C MET A 166 3.32 -2.33 -15.10
N ALA A 167 2.43 -3.02 -15.83
CA ALA A 167 2.83 -4.05 -16.80
C ALA A 167 3.68 -3.52 -17.96
N ARG A 168 3.66 -2.21 -18.23
CA ARG A 168 4.52 -1.55 -19.22
C ARG A 168 5.88 -1.13 -18.68
N ASP A 169 6.07 -1.19 -17.39
CA ASP A 169 7.32 -0.85 -16.72
C ASP A 169 8.17 -2.12 -16.55
N PRO A 170 9.35 -2.22 -17.18
CA PRO A 170 10.20 -3.41 -17.05
C PRO A 170 10.69 -3.65 -15.61
N ASP A 171 10.72 -2.61 -14.79
CA ASP A 171 11.15 -2.70 -13.39
C ASP A 171 10.01 -3.03 -12.42
N TRP A 172 8.79 -3.30 -12.90
CA TRP A 172 7.65 -3.64 -12.04
C TRP A 172 7.92 -4.74 -11.00
N PRO A 173 8.76 -5.77 -11.25
CA PRO A 173 9.06 -6.76 -10.23
C PRO A 173 9.82 -6.19 -9.03
N HIS A 174 10.52 -5.07 -9.22
CA HIS A 174 11.36 -4.40 -8.22
C HIS A 174 10.64 -3.27 -7.49
N VAL A 175 9.32 -3.18 -7.62
CA VAL A 175 8.48 -2.15 -7.00
C VAL A 175 7.83 -2.66 -5.72
N VAL A 176 7.86 -1.83 -4.68
CA VAL A 176 7.04 -1.96 -3.47
C VAL A 176 5.92 -0.92 -3.52
N VAL A 177 4.69 -1.33 -3.23
CA VAL A 177 3.52 -0.43 -3.23
C VAL A 177 2.89 -0.43 -1.85
N VAL A 178 2.92 0.70 -1.17
CA VAL A 178 2.23 0.89 0.11
C VAL A 178 0.80 1.37 -0.16
N THR A 179 -0.16 0.56 0.21
CA THR A 179 -1.56 0.72 -0.16
C THR A 179 -2.52 0.25 0.95
N HIS A 180 -3.73 -0.16 0.60
CA HIS A 180 -4.85 -0.37 1.50
C HIS A 180 -5.53 -1.71 1.24
N TRP A 181 -6.38 -2.10 2.19
CA TRP A 181 -7.09 -3.37 2.19
C TRP A 181 -8.00 -3.57 0.96
N GLY A 182 -8.80 -2.56 0.60
CA GLY A 182 -9.71 -2.64 -0.55
C GLY A 182 -8.95 -2.74 -1.86
N PHE A 183 -7.90 -1.91 -2.04
CA PHE A 183 -7.07 -1.96 -3.24
C PHE A 183 -6.34 -3.30 -3.39
N ILE A 184 -5.79 -3.85 -2.30
CA ILE A 184 -5.15 -5.18 -2.30
C ILE A 184 -6.14 -6.25 -2.71
N ARG A 185 -7.38 -6.22 -2.19
CA ARG A 185 -8.44 -7.16 -2.60
C ARG A 185 -8.69 -7.12 -4.10
N ALA A 186 -8.86 -5.93 -4.68
CA ALA A 186 -9.04 -5.74 -6.12
C ALA A 186 -7.85 -6.26 -6.93
N MET A 187 -6.62 -6.01 -6.45
CA MET A 187 -5.40 -6.48 -7.12
C MET A 187 -5.18 -7.98 -7.04
N THR A 188 -5.77 -8.67 -6.08
CA THR A 188 -5.47 -10.08 -5.76
C THR A 188 -6.67 -11.03 -5.90
N GLY A 189 -7.82 -10.53 -6.34
CA GLY A 189 -9.04 -11.34 -6.44
C GLY A 189 -9.64 -11.73 -5.09
N GLY A 190 -9.49 -10.89 -4.06
CA GLY A 190 -10.19 -11.06 -2.79
C GLY A 190 -9.32 -11.34 -1.56
N TYR A 191 -7.99 -11.32 -1.66
CA TYR A 191 -7.12 -11.57 -0.50
C TYR A 191 -7.35 -10.55 0.62
N ARG A 192 -7.40 -11.04 1.86
CA ARG A 192 -7.61 -10.24 3.08
C ARG A 192 -6.29 -10.00 3.80
N SER A 193 -5.69 -8.85 3.58
CA SER A 193 -4.40 -8.48 4.15
C SER A 193 -4.49 -8.01 5.61
N ALA A 194 -3.51 -8.41 6.43
CA ALA A 194 -3.22 -7.76 7.71
C ALA A 194 -2.48 -6.42 7.50
N ASN A 195 -2.37 -5.60 8.57
CA ASN A 195 -1.56 -4.39 8.54
C ASN A 195 -0.07 -4.74 8.35
N CYS A 196 0.62 -4.01 7.49
CA CYS A 196 2.02 -4.21 7.12
C CYS A 196 2.37 -5.58 6.52
N GLU A 197 1.39 -6.39 6.12
CA GLU A 197 1.64 -7.65 5.44
C GLU A 197 2.22 -7.41 4.06
N ILE A 198 3.27 -8.17 3.71
CA ILE A 198 3.95 -8.13 2.42
C ILE A 198 3.35 -9.18 1.49
N ILE A 199 2.76 -8.74 0.38
CA ILE A 199 1.97 -9.58 -0.51
C ILE A 199 2.58 -9.55 -1.91
N PRO A 200 3.18 -10.65 -2.39
CA PRO A 200 3.71 -10.72 -3.75
C PRO A 200 2.59 -10.85 -4.79
N VAL A 201 2.61 -9.97 -5.79
CA VAL A 201 1.61 -9.93 -6.86
C VAL A 201 2.28 -10.05 -8.22
N SER A 202 1.77 -10.97 -9.07
CA SER A 202 2.14 -11.07 -10.47
C SER A 202 1.30 -10.12 -11.31
N LEU A 203 1.92 -9.47 -12.29
CA LEU A 203 1.23 -8.69 -13.33
C LEU A 203 1.01 -9.49 -14.60
N ALA A 204 1.64 -10.67 -14.74
CA ALA A 204 1.35 -11.57 -15.85
C ALA A 204 -0.15 -11.95 -15.84
N PRO A 205 -0.81 -12.02 -16.99
CA PRO A 205 -2.13 -12.61 -17.07
C PRO A 205 -2.09 -14.03 -16.51
N ALA A 206 -3.13 -14.40 -15.74
CA ALA A 206 -3.29 -15.75 -15.22
C ALA A 206 -3.52 -16.75 -16.34
#